data_faa3f64a0dff77b9e45701286f01e578
#
_entry.id   faa3f64a0dff77b9e45701286f01e578
#
_cell.length_a   1.000
_cell.length_b   1.000
_cell.length_c   1.000
_cell.angle_alpha   90.00
_cell.angle_beta   90.00
_cell.angle_gamma   90.00
#
_symmetry.space_group_name_H-M   'P 1'
#
loop_
_entity.id
_entity.type
_entity.pdbx_description
1 polymer ?
#
loop_
_entity_poly.entity_id
_entity_poly.type
_entity_poly.pdbx_seq_one_letter_code
_entity_poly.pdbx_strand_id
1 'polypeptide(L)'
;MKISILSVYIKLVIFSTMESLLLPVFYIVVLIYSVVIHEVSHGLMADSLGDPTAKNLGRLTLNPLKHLDMFGSVLLPLLLFI
;
A
#
# COMPACT_ATOMS: atom_id res chain seq x y z
N MET A 1 -12.97 12.16 -40.38
CA MET A 1 -13.01 10.71 -40.23
C MET A 1 -11.74 10.15 -39.60
N LYS A 2 -10.56 10.47 -40.13
CA LYS A 2 -9.30 9.97 -39.54
C LYS A 2 -9.10 10.42 -38.07
N ILE A 3 -9.47 11.66 -37.76
CA ILE A 3 -9.37 12.22 -36.40
C ILE A 3 -10.29 11.46 -35.46
N SER A 4 -11.49 11.12 -35.88
CA SER A 4 -12.48 10.39 -35.09
C SER A 4 -12.02 8.97 -34.78
N ILE A 5 -11.43 8.28 -35.75
CA ILE A 5 -10.87 6.93 -35.58
C ILE A 5 -9.67 6.99 -34.62
N LEU A 6 -8.78 7.95 -34.81
CA LEU A 6 -7.63 8.16 -33.97
C LEU A 6 -8.04 8.46 -32.51
N SER A 7 -9.07 9.31 -32.33
CA SER A 7 -9.61 9.62 -31.02
C SER A 7 -10.15 8.39 -30.30
N VAL A 8 -10.89 7.52 -31.01
CA VAL A 8 -11.40 6.26 -30.45
C VAL A 8 -10.26 5.34 -30.08
N TYR A 9 -9.26 5.22 -30.96
CA TYR A 9 -8.08 4.38 -30.68
C TYR A 9 -7.33 4.85 -29.44
N ILE A 10 -7.09 6.16 -29.31
CA ILE A 10 -6.43 6.74 -28.14
C ILE A 10 -7.23 6.46 -26.86
N LYS A 11 -8.53 6.61 -26.88
CA LYS A 11 -9.40 6.32 -25.74
C LYS A 11 -9.33 4.84 -25.34
N LEU A 12 -9.31 3.94 -26.31
CA LEU A 12 -9.21 2.51 -26.04
C LEU A 12 -7.85 2.15 -25.44
N VAL A 13 -6.77 2.74 -25.95
CA VAL A 13 -5.42 2.53 -25.42
C VAL A 13 -5.32 3.03 -23.99
N ILE A 14 -5.83 4.25 -23.73
CA ILE A 14 -5.83 4.83 -22.37
C ILE A 14 -6.64 3.95 -21.43
N PHE A 15 -7.83 3.54 -21.82
CA PHE A 15 -8.70 2.69 -21.00
C PHE A 15 -8.03 1.35 -20.68
N SER A 16 -7.43 0.70 -21.68
CA SER A 16 -6.71 -0.55 -21.51
C SER A 16 -5.51 -0.39 -20.56
N THR A 17 -4.77 0.71 -20.66
CA THR A 17 -3.65 1.01 -19.79
C THR A 17 -4.14 1.23 -18.36
N MET A 18 -5.23 1.99 -18.17
CA MET A 18 -5.82 2.21 -16.86
C MET A 18 -6.29 0.91 -16.22
N GLU A 19 -6.94 0.03 -16.96
CA GLU A 19 -7.35 -1.28 -16.46
C GLU A 19 -6.15 -2.13 -16.04
N SER A 20 -5.08 -2.14 -16.85
CA SER A 20 -3.89 -2.93 -16.54
C SER A 20 -3.15 -2.45 -15.28
N LEU A 21 -3.31 -1.17 -14.91
CA LEU A 21 -2.71 -0.60 -13.71
C LEU A 21 -3.63 -0.70 -12.48
N LEU A 22 -4.94 -0.83 -12.69
CA LEU A 22 -5.91 -0.82 -11.60
C LEU A 22 -5.69 -1.98 -10.64
N LEU A 23 -5.48 -3.17 -11.15
CA LEU A 23 -5.31 -4.37 -10.33
C LEU A 23 -4.00 -4.35 -9.52
N PRO A 24 -2.83 -4.03 -10.11
CA PRO A 24 -1.61 -3.88 -9.33
C PRO A 24 -1.70 -2.79 -8.26
N VAL A 25 -2.30 -1.64 -8.56
CA VAL A 25 -2.49 -0.56 -7.59
C VAL A 25 -3.39 -1.03 -6.45
N PHE A 26 -4.48 -1.72 -6.76
CA PHE A 26 -5.37 -2.30 -5.76
C PHE A 26 -4.62 -3.27 -4.84
N TYR A 27 -3.82 -4.16 -5.39
CA TYR A 27 -3.03 -5.11 -4.59
C TYR A 27 -2.03 -4.40 -3.70
N ILE A 28 -1.37 -3.35 -4.19
CA ILE A 28 -0.42 -2.57 -3.39
C ILE A 28 -1.13 -1.91 -2.21
N VAL A 29 -2.30 -1.29 -2.44
CA VAL A 29 -3.08 -0.65 -1.38
C VAL A 29 -3.52 -1.68 -0.34
N VAL A 30 -4.03 -2.82 -0.77
CA VAL A 30 -4.44 -3.90 0.13
C VAL A 30 -3.25 -4.41 0.94
N LEU A 31 -2.10 -4.58 0.30
CA LEU A 31 -0.88 -5.02 0.97
C LEU A 31 -0.44 -4.02 2.05
N ILE A 32 -0.41 -2.73 1.72
CA ILE A 32 -0.03 -1.67 2.65
C ILE A 32 -0.93 -1.69 3.87
N TYR A 33 -2.25 -1.69 3.68
CA TYR A 33 -3.18 -1.70 4.81
C TYR A 33 -3.16 -3.01 5.58
N SER A 34 -2.93 -4.14 4.93
CA SER A 34 -2.77 -5.43 5.61
C SER A 34 -1.57 -5.40 6.55
N VAL A 35 -0.45 -4.86 6.10
CA VAL A 35 0.76 -4.73 6.93
C VAL A 35 0.53 -3.75 8.08
N VAL A 36 -0.14 -2.62 7.83
CA VAL A 36 -0.47 -1.63 8.87
C VAL A 36 -1.36 -2.25 9.94
N ILE A 37 -2.43 -2.94 9.55
CA ILE A 37 -3.35 -3.58 10.48
C ILE A 37 -2.60 -4.65 11.31
N HIS A 38 -1.74 -5.41 10.66
CA HIS A 38 -0.93 -6.43 11.33
C HIS A 38 -0.01 -5.79 12.40
N GLU A 39 0.69 -4.71 12.04
CA GLU A 39 1.58 -4.00 12.98
C GLU A 39 0.81 -3.34 14.12
N VAL A 40 -0.31 -2.70 13.81
CA VAL A 40 -1.15 -2.09 14.85
C VAL A 40 -1.66 -3.16 15.82
N SER A 41 -2.06 -4.31 15.30
CA SER A 41 -2.54 -5.43 16.13
C SER A 41 -1.44 -5.93 17.08
N HIS A 42 -0.21 -6.09 16.59
CA HIS A 42 0.93 -6.46 17.43
C HIS A 42 1.22 -5.38 18.48
N GLY A 43 1.20 -4.11 18.10
CA GLY A 43 1.45 -3.00 19.01
C GLY A 43 0.39 -2.89 20.10
N LEU A 44 -0.88 -3.10 19.77
CA LEU A 44 -1.97 -3.10 20.74
C LEU A 44 -1.85 -4.26 21.72
N MET A 45 -1.49 -5.45 21.23
CA MET A 45 -1.27 -6.60 22.10
C MET A 45 -0.10 -6.35 23.05
N ALA A 46 1.01 -5.84 22.53
CA ALA A 46 2.17 -5.51 23.34
C ALA A 46 1.84 -4.47 24.43
N ASP A 47 1.10 -3.41 24.07
CA ASP A 47 0.66 -2.39 25.01
C ASP A 47 -0.20 -2.99 26.12
N SER A 48 -1.12 -3.88 25.78
CA SER A 48 -1.97 -4.57 26.75
C SER A 48 -1.18 -5.47 27.70
N LEU A 49 -0.01 -5.93 27.29
CA LEU A 49 0.89 -6.77 28.08
C LEU A 49 1.96 -5.97 28.84
N GLY A 50 1.89 -4.64 28.78
CA GLY A 50 2.79 -3.76 29.51
C GLY A 50 3.98 -3.21 28.71
N ASP A 51 4.00 -3.41 27.39
CA ASP A 51 5.04 -2.86 26.51
C ASP A 51 4.45 -1.72 25.65
N PRO A 52 4.61 -0.44 26.05
CA PRO A 52 4.05 0.69 25.33
C PRO A 52 4.95 1.20 24.20
N THR A 53 5.93 0.45 23.75
CA THR A 53 6.92 0.91 22.79
C THR A 53 6.27 1.41 21.49
N ALA A 54 5.39 0.60 20.88
CA ALA A 54 4.71 0.98 19.64
C ALA A 54 3.80 2.20 19.85
N LYS A 55 3.11 2.27 20.99
CA LYS A 55 2.27 3.40 21.35
C LYS A 55 3.10 4.68 21.46
N ASN A 56 4.22 4.61 22.15
CA ASN A 56 5.11 5.76 22.36
C ASN A 56 5.77 6.24 21.06
N LEU A 57 5.97 5.33 20.10
CA LEU A 57 6.48 5.67 18.77
C LEU A 57 5.40 6.16 17.81
N GLY A 58 4.15 6.26 18.26
CA GLY A 58 3.05 6.72 17.43
C GLY A 58 2.61 5.74 16.35
N ARG A 59 2.88 4.44 16.54
CA ARG A 59 2.58 3.38 15.55
C ARG A 59 1.21 2.74 15.71
N LEU A 60 0.44 3.10 16.75
CA LEU A 60 -0.92 2.58 16.95
C LEU A 60 -1.94 3.41 16.16
N THR A 61 -1.77 3.46 14.85
CA THR A 61 -2.64 4.21 13.95
C THR A 61 -2.75 3.49 12.60
N LEU A 62 -3.89 3.63 11.95
CA LEU A 62 -4.11 3.09 10.60
C LEU A 62 -3.57 4.01 9.50
N ASN A 63 -2.97 5.15 9.85
CA ASN A 63 -2.35 6.02 8.87
C ASN A 63 -1.04 5.39 8.37
N PRO A 64 -0.97 4.98 7.09
CA PRO A 64 0.22 4.29 6.57
C PRO A 64 1.47 5.16 6.60
N LEU A 65 1.33 6.48 6.61
CA LEU A 65 2.47 7.41 6.66
C LEU A 65 3.26 7.30 7.97
N LYS A 66 2.61 6.85 9.05
CA LYS A 66 3.27 6.64 10.35
C LYS A 66 4.10 5.36 10.38
N HIS A 67 4.02 4.53 9.34
CA HIS A 67 4.73 3.25 9.25
C HIS A 67 5.80 3.27 8.14
N LEU A 68 6.18 4.45 7.63
CA LEU A 68 7.14 4.56 6.52
C LEU A 68 8.49 3.92 6.84
N ASP A 69 8.98 4.03 8.08
CA ASP A 69 10.24 3.43 8.49
C ASP A 69 10.22 1.91 8.31
N MET A 70 9.12 1.28 8.69
CA MET A 70 8.93 -0.16 8.55
C MET A 70 8.85 -0.55 7.08
N PHE A 71 8.14 0.23 6.25
CA PHE A 71 8.04 -0.04 4.82
C PHE A 71 9.40 0.03 4.14
N GLY A 72 10.24 0.99 4.52
CA GLY A 72 11.58 1.12 3.97
C GLY A 72 12.56 0.06 4.49
N SER A 73 12.47 -0.30 5.78
CA SER A 73 13.45 -1.18 6.41
C SER A 73 13.12 -2.66 6.34
N VAL A 74 11.85 -3.02 6.18
CA VAL A 74 11.41 -4.42 6.19
C VAL A 74 10.80 -4.81 4.85
N LEU A 75 9.82 -4.06 4.38
CA LEU A 75 9.04 -4.43 3.20
C LEU A 75 9.88 -4.34 1.92
N LEU A 76 10.69 -3.29 1.78
CA LEU A 76 11.51 -3.10 0.59
C LEU A 76 12.57 -4.19 0.41
N PRO A 77 13.37 -4.54 1.44
CA PRO A 77 14.27 -5.69 1.34
C PRO A 77 13.56 -6.99 1.03
N LEU A 78 12.39 -7.22 1.63
CA LEU A 78 11.60 -8.42 1.39
C LEU A 78 11.16 -8.52 -0.07
N LEU A 79 10.70 -7.42 -0.66
CA LEU A 79 10.31 -7.37 -2.07
C LEU A 79 11.47 -7.61 -3.02
N LEU A 80 12.68 -7.15 -2.64
CA LEU A 80 13.88 -7.35 -3.45
C LEU A 80 14.36 -8.82 -3.43
N PHE A 81 14.02 -9.57 -2.38
CA PHE A 81 14.38 -10.99 -2.27
C PHE A 81 13.35 -11.95 -2.88
N ILE A 82 12.16 -11.46 -3.17
CA ILE A 82 11.14 -12.25 -3.85
C ILE A 82 11.20 -12.01 -5.35
#